data_0ecc7f97cee31689ddc73214f80a125c
#
_entry.id   0ecc7f97cee31689ddc73214f80a125c
#
_cell.length_a   1.000
_cell.length_b   1.000
_cell.length_c   1.000
_cell.angle_alpha   90.00
_cell.angle_beta   90.00
_cell.angle_gamma   90.00
#
_symmetry.space_group_name_H-M   'P 1'
#
loop_
_entity.id
_entity.type
_entity.pdbx_description
1 polymer ?
#
loop_
_entity_poly.entity_id
_entity_poly.type
_entity_poly.pdbx_seq_one_letter_code
_entity_poly.pdbx_strand_id
1 'polypeptide(L)'
;MPIKCEFKSGNLGVYTVSGKLGQAEYQKAQQDVEAVIQQLGSVRILIVLEGFTGWERAEGWEDLSFAERNDPYIEKIAIVGDPQWQDLVYAFTLKGLRPVPIEYFNTDEESRARDWLEGSD
;
A
#
# COMPACT_ATOMS: atom_id res chain seq x y z
N MET A 1 13.99 5.10 9.22
CA MET A 1 13.08 5.32 8.08
C MET A 1 11.72 4.71 8.40
N PRO A 2 10.64 5.47 8.31
CA PRO A 2 9.31 4.94 8.62
C PRO A 2 8.75 3.95 7.60
N ILE A 3 9.37 3.85 6.42
CA ILE A 3 8.96 2.87 5.42
C ILE A 3 10.13 1.98 5.05
N LYS A 4 9.91 0.65 5.14
CA LYS A 4 10.82 -0.34 4.58
C LYS A 4 10.13 -0.99 3.40
N CYS A 5 10.85 -1.16 2.31
CA CYS A 5 10.32 -1.76 1.09
C CYS A 5 11.14 -2.99 0.71
N GLU A 6 10.46 -4.11 0.48
CA GLU A 6 11.09 -5.33 -0.03
C GLU A 6 10.24 -5.89 -1.16
N PHE A 7 10.86 -6.29 -2.26
CA PHE A 7 10.15 -7.02 -3.30
C PHE A 7 10.44 -8.50 -3.15
N LYS A 8 9.39 -9.28 -2.98
CA LYS A 8 9.44 -10.73 -2.85
C LYS A 8 9.17 -11.36 -4.22
N SER A 9 9.26 -12.67 -4.30
CA SER A 9 9.14 -13.42 -5.55
C SER A 9 8.09 -12.82 -6.49
N GLY A 10 8.49 -12.58 -7.73
CA GLY A 10 7.61 -11.99 -8.71
C GLY A 10 7.36 -10.52 -8.47
N ASN A 11 6.10 -10.11 -8.51
CA ASN A 11 5.71 -8.71 -8.47
C ASN A 11 5.08 -8.27 -7.13
N LEU A 12 5.39 -8.98 -6.04
CA LEU A 12 4.85 -8.62 -4.73
C LEU A 12 5.78 -7.63 -4.02
N GLY A 13 5.30 -6.42 -3.80
CA GLY A 13 6.01 -5.43 -2.98
C GLY A 13 5.48 -5.44 -1.56
N VAL A 14 6.35 -5.58 -0.57
CA VAL A 14 6.00 -5.56 0.84
C VAL A 14 6.54 -4.27 1.45
N TYR A 15 5.64 -3.44 1.97
CA TYR A 15 5.99 -2.16 2.59
C TYR A 15 5.63 -2.23 4.06
N THR A 16 6.63 -2.04 4.92
CA THR A 16 6.39 -1.95 6.36
C THR A 16 6.45 -0.47 6.75
N VAL A 17 5.37 0.04 7.30
CA VAL A 17 5.25 1.44 7.70
C VAL A 17 5.20 1.51 9.22
N SER A 18 6.14 2.23 9.84
CA SER A 18 6.19 2.39 11.29
C SER A 18 6.16 3.87 11.66
N GLY A 19 5.61 4.18 12.84
CA GLY A 19 5.51 5.55 13.31
C GLY A 19 4.61 6.40 12.44
N LYS A 20 4.97 7.66 12.26
CA LYS A 20 4.20 8.63 11.48
C LYS A 20 4.68 8.62 10.02
N LEU A 21 3.76 8.44 9.09
CA LEU A 21 4.10 8.39 7.67
C LEU A 21 4.39 9.79 7.15
N GLY A 22 5.58 9.99 6.61
CA GLY A 22 5.97 11.24 5.99
C GLY A 22 5.66 11.26 4.51
N GLN A 23 5.36 12.44 3.98
CA GLN A 23 5.02 12.59 2.57
C GLN A 23 6.19 12.23 1.64
N ALA A 24 7.42 12.62 2.03
CA ALA A 24 8.60 12.33 1.20
C ALA A 24 8.84 10.83 1.08
N GLU A 25 8.72 10.09 2.19
CA GLU A 25 8.85 8.63 2.17
C GLU A 25 7.74 7.98 1.35
N TYR A 26 6.53 8.51 1.45
CA TYR A 26 5.40 8.00 0.68
C TYR A 26 5.63 8.19 -0.82
N GLN A 27 6.10 9.35 -1.22
CA GLN A 27 6.40 9.64 -2.63
C GLN A 27 7.51 8.73 -3.16
N LYS A 28 8.54 8.47 -2.34
CA LYS A 28 9.60 7.55 -2.74
C LYS A 28 9.07 6.14 -2.92
N ALA A 29 8.20 5.68 -2.02
CA ALA A 29 7.58 4.36 -2.16
C ALA A 29 6.76 4.27 -3.45
N GLN A 30 6.05 5.32 -3.79
CA GLN A 30 5.30 5.36 -5.06
C GLN A 30 6.24 5.27 -6.28
N GLN A 31 7.38 5.93 -6.23
CA GLN A 31 8.37 5.84 -7.31
C GLN A 31 8.93 4.43 -7.44
N ASP A 32 9.16 3.75 -6.32
CA ASP A 32 9.63 2.36 -6.33
C ASP A 32 8.58 1.44 -6.97
N VAL A 33 7.31 1.64 -6.67
CA VAL A 33 6.22 0.89 -7.29
C VAL A 33 6.19 1.14 -8.81
N GLU A 34 6.31 2.39 -9.23
CA GLU A 34 6.33 2.72 -10.66
C GLU A 34 7.47 2.00 -11.39
N ALA A 35 8.64 1.96 -10.78
CA ALA A 35 9.80 1.28 -11.38
C ALA A 35 9.53 -0.21 -11.58
N VAL A 36 8.89 -0.86 -10.61
CA VAL A 36 8.54 -2.27 -10.72
C VAL A 36 7.49 -2.50 -11.81
N ILE A 37 6.50 -1.63 -11.91
CA ILE A 37 5.49 -1.71 -12.96
C ILE A 37 6.14 -1.60 -14.33
N GLN A 38 7.08 -0.69 -14.51
CA GLN A 38 7.79 -0.52 -15.77
C GLN A 38 8.60 -1.76 -16.14
N GLN A 39 9.13 -2.45 -15.13
CA GLN A 39 9.93 -3.65 -15.34
C GLN A 39 9.10 -4.92 -15.56
N LEU A 40 8.06 -5.10 -14.76
CA LEU A 40 7.29 -6.35 -14.70
C LEU A 40 5.88 -6.26 -15.30
N GLY A 41 5.39 -5.05 -15.53
CA GLY A 41 4.07 -4.82 -16.12
C GLY A 41 2.93 -4.71 -15.12
N SER A 42 3.08 -5.26 -13.92
CA SER A 42 2.06 -5.16 -12.86
C SER A 42 2.69 -5.36 -11.50
N VAL A 43 1.96 -5.05 -10.44
CA VAL A 43 2.43 -5.18 -9.07
C VAL A 43 1.27 -5.54 -8.14
N ARG A 44 1.59 -6.30 -7.09
CA ARG A 44 0.72 -6.53 -5.94
C ARG A 44 1.39 -5.91 -4.74
N ILE A 45 0.62 -5.29 -3.86
CA ILE A 45 1.19 -4.51 -2.75
C ILE A 45 0.64 -5.03 -1.43
N LEU A 46 1.54 -5.33 -0.50
CA LEU A 46 1.21 -5.62 0.89
C LEU A 46 1.79 -4.51 1.76
N ILE A 47 0.95 -3.86 2.52
CA ILE A 47 1.37 -2.80 3.44
C ILE A 47 1.15 -3.31 4.86
N VAL A 48 2.22 -3.36 5.66
CA VAL A 48 2.16 -3.79 7.06
C VAL A 48 2.38 -2.57 7.95
N LEU A 49 1.42 -2.28 8.80
CA LEU A 49 1.51 -1.15 9.73
C LEU A 49 2.04 -1.67 11.08
N GLU A 50 3.27 -1.28 11.44
CA GLU A 50 3.90 -1.67 12.70
C GLU A 50 4.10 -0.44 13.57
N GLY A 51 3.32 -0.31 14.64
CA GLY A 51 3.41 0.87 15.49
C GLY A 51 3.06 2.16 14.74
N PHE A 52 2.17 2.07 13.80
CA PHE A 52 1.76 3.20 12.97
C PHE A 52 1.01 4.23 13.82
N THR A 53 1.35 5.50 13.66
CA THR A 53 0.76 6.58 14.47
C THR A 53 0.07 7.66 13.63
N GLY A 54 -0.11 7.42 12.34
CA GLY A 54 -0.83 8.34 11.48
C GLY A 54 0.06 8.98 10.43
N TRP A 55 -0.39 10.09 9.90
CA TRP A 55 0.28 10.80 8.82
C TRP A 55 0.83 12.12 9.33
N GLU A 56 1.99 12.54 8.80
CA GLU A 56 2.48 13.87 9.14
C GLU A 56 1.61 14.93 8.46
N ARG A 57 1.59 16.12 9.02
CA ARG A 57 0.89 17.25 8.42
C ARG A 57 1.71 17.78 7.24
N ALA A 58 1.14 17.69 6.05
CA ALA A 58 1.80 18.17 4.84
C ALA A 58 0.75 18.41 3.77
N GLU A 59 1.08 19.25 2.83
CA GLU A 59 0.24 19.44 1.65
C GLU A 59 0.57 18.35 0.62
N GLY A 60 -0.35 18.07 -0.28
CA GLY A 60 -0.10 17.13 -1.36
C GLY A 60 -0.56 15.71 -1.14
N TRP A 61 -1.13 15.43 0.04
CA TRP A 61 -1.70 14.09 0.28
C TRP A 61 -2.86 13.77 -0.66
N GLU A 62 -3.54 14.79 -1.17
CA GLU A 62 -4.66 14.65 -2.10
C GLU A 62 -4.21 14.52 -3.56
N ASP A 63 -2.91 14.48 -3.83
CA ASP A 63 -2.41 14.31 -5.19
C ASP A 63 -2.66 12.89 -5.68
N LEU A 64 -3.54 12.73 -6.65
CA LEU A 64 -3.94 11.44 -7.19
C LEU A 64 -3.23 11.06 -8.49
N SER A 65 -2.22 11.82 -8.90
CA SER A 65 -1.56 11.59 -10.19
C SER A 65 -0.91 10.21 -10.28
N PHE A 66 -0.33 9.73 -9.17
CA PHE A 66 0.24 8.39 -9.14
C PHE A 66 -0.84 7.33 -9.41
N ALA A 67 -1.98 7.43 -8.71
CA ALA A 67 -3.07 6.48 -8.87
C ALA A 67 -3.63 6.52 -10.30
N GLU A 68 -3.80 7.70 -10.85
CA GLU A 68 -4.31 7.85 -12.21
C GLU A 68 -3.41 7.17 -13.24
N ARG A 69 -2.09 7.27 -13.06
CA ARG A 69 -1.12 6.66 -13.98
C ARG A 69 -0.97 5.15 -13.78
N ASN A 70 -1.10 4.67 -12.56
CA ASN A 70 -0.63 3.33 -12.20
C ASN A 70 -1.71 2.34 -11.82
N ASP A 71 -2.91 2.77 -11.45
CA ASP A 71 -3.98 1.86 -11.01
C ASP A 71 -4.26 0.71 -11.99
N PRO A 72 -4.23 0.91 -13.32
CA PRO A 72 -4.44 -0.23 -14.23
C PRO A 72 -3.41 -1.34 -14.10
N TYR A 73 -2.25 -1.05 -13.49
CA TYR A 73 -1.15 -1.98 -13.34
C TYR A 73 -0.98 -2.49 -11.92
N ILE A 74 -1.82 -2.05 -10.98
CA ILE A 74 -1.81 -2.53 -9.60
C ILE A 74 -2.93 -3.56 -9.47
N GLU A 75 -2.55 -4.81 -9.21
CA GLU A 75 -3.52 -5.90 -9.18
C GLU A 75 -4.36 -5.92 -7.91
N LYS A 76 -3.72 -5.76 -6.77
CA LYS A 76 -4.37 -5.75 -5.46
C LYS A 76 -3.51 -5.02 -4.45
N ILE A 77 -4.15 -4.44 -3.43
CA ILE A 77 -3.48 -3.85 -2.28
C ILE A 77 -4.08 -4.45 -1.01
N ALA A 78 -3.24 -5.07 -0.19
CA ALA A 78 -3.65 -5.55 1.13
C ALA A 78 -2.96 -4.72 2.19
N ILE A 79 -3.67 -4.35 3.24
CA ILE A 79 -3.12 -3.60 4.36
C ILE A 79 -3.35 -4.42 5.63
N VAL A 80 -2.29 -4.61 6.41
CA VAL A 80 -2.33 -5.34 7.68
C VAL A 80 -2.00 -4.36 8.79
N GLY A 81 -2.89 -4.24 9.78
CA GLY A 81 -2.66 -3.31 10.87
C GLY A 81 -3.73 -3.38 11.95
N ASP A 82 -3.60 -2.50 12.93
CA ASP A 82 -4.57 -2.41 14.02
C ASP A 82 -5.93 -1.97 13.46
N PRO A 83 -7.04 -2.59 13.89
CA PRO A 83 -8.37 -2.24 13.38
C PRO A 83 -8.74 -0.76 13.56
N GLN A 84 -8.14 -0.07 14.52
CA GLN A 84 -8.43 1.36 14.72
C GLN A 84 -8.11 2.22 13.51
N TRP A 85 -7.18 1.77 12.65
CA TRP A 85 -6.76 2.55 11.48
C TRP A 85 -7.58 2.23 10.22
N GLN A 86 -8.43 1.22 10.26
CA GLN A 86 -9.09 0.72 9.05
C GLN A 86 -9.85 1.81 8.29
N ASP A 87 -10.69 2.56 8.97
CA ASP A 87 -11.51 3.58 8.31
C ASP A 87 -10.67 4.71 7.73
N LEU A 88 -9.64 5.14 8.47
CA LEU A 88 -8.75 6.20 8.00
C LEU A 88 -7.91 5.74 6.81
N VAL A 89 -7.44 4.49 6.84
CA VAL A 89 -6.67 3.94 5.73
C VAL A 89 -7.55 3.79 4.49
N TYR A 90 -8.78 3.34 4.65
CA TYR A 90 -9.71 3.25 3.52
C TYR A 90 -9.98 4.64 2.92
N ALA A 91 -10.13 5.65 3.76
CA ALA A 91 -10.30 7.01 3.28
C ALA A 91 -9.03 7.51 2.56
N PHE A 92 -7.88 7.23 3.13
CA PHE A 92 -6.60 7.66 2.55
C PHE A 92 -6.35 6.99 1.19
N THR A 93 -6.66 5.71 1.07
CA THR A 93 -6.44 4.94 -0.17
C THR A 93 -7.58 5.07 -1.17
N LEU A 94 -8.67 5.74 -0.79
CA LEU A 94 -9.86 5.92 -1.65
C LEU A 94 -10.49 4.59 -2.06
N LYS A 95 -10.54 3.64 -1.10
CA LYS A 95 -11.19 2.36 -1.36
C LYS A 95 -12.63 2.59 -1.85
N GLY A 96 -13.00 1.89 -2.91
CA GLY A 96 -14.32 2.01 -3.51
C GLY A 96 -14.41 3.07 -4.61
N LEU A 97 -13.44 3.99 -4.67
CA LEU A 97 -13.37 5.00 -5.71
C LEU A 97 -12.30 4.69 -6.76
N ARG A 98 -11.42 3.75 -6.44
CA ARG A 98 -10.37 3.30 -7.36
C ARG A 98 -10.72 1.92 -7.89
N PRO A 99 -10.29 1.56 -9.10
CA PRO A 99 -10.55 0.24 -9.66
C PRO A 99 -9.74 -0.88 -9.00
N VAL A 100 -8.79 -0.54 -8.14
CA VAL A 100 -7.91 -1.51 -7.48
C VAL A 100 -8.62 -2.14 -6.30
N PRO A 101 -8.66 -3.48 -6.18
CA PRO A 101 -9.15 -4.13 -4.96
C PRO A 101 -8.25 -3.81 -3.78
N ILE A 102 -8.82 -3.27 -2.71
CA ILE A 102 -8.10 -2.87 -1.51
C ILE A 102 -8.79 -3.52 -0.31
N GLU A 103 -8.05 -4.31 0.49
CA GLU A 103 -8.59 -4.99 1.66
C GLU A 103 -7.73 -4.74 2.89
N TYR A 104 -8.36 -4.62 4.03
CA TYR A 104 -7.68 -4.38 5.32
C TYR A 104 -7.80 -5.64 6.17
N PHE A 105 -6.69 -6.04 6.79
CA PHE A 105 -6.60 -7.23 7.63
C PHE A 105 -6.07 -6.83 9.01
N ASN A 106 -6.47 -7.57 10.04
CA ASN A 106 -5.96 -7.35 11.40
C ASN A 106 -4.49 -7.74 11.48
N THR A 107 -3.80 -7.26 12.51
CA THR A 107 -2.37 -7.54 12.72
C THR A 107 -2.03 -9.02 12.79
N ASP A 108 -2.94 -9.87 13.26
CA ASP A 108 -2.72 -11.31 13.33
C ASP A 108 -3.19 -12.05 12.07
N GLU A 109 -3.55 -11.33 11.02
CA GLU A 109 -4.07 -11.92 9.79
C GLU A 109 -3.15 -11.73 8.59
N GLU A 110 -1.87 -11.49 8.82
CA GLU A 110 -0.93 -11.25 7.71
C GLU A 110 -0.90 -12.43 6.73
N SER A 111 -0.97 -13.68 7.21
CA SER A 111 -0.98 -14.83 6.30
C SER A 111 -2.24 -14.85 5.42
N ARG A 112 -3.39 -14.43 5.94
CA ARG A 112 -4.60 -14.29 5.14
C ARG A 112 -4.45 -13.20 4.09
N ALA A 113 -3.79 -12.10 4.43
CA ALA A 113 -3.54 -11.02 3.48
C ALA A 113 -2.66 -11.50 2.34
N ARG A 114 -1.61 -12.26 2.65
CA ARG A 114 -0.73 -12.82 1.63
C ARG A 114 -1.45 -13.81 0.74
N ASP A 115 -2.28 -14.67 1.33
CA ASP A 115 -3.08 -15.63 0.55
C ASP A 115 -4.04 -14.91 -0.39
N TRP A 116 -4.69 -13.85 0.10
CA TRP A 116 -5.60 -13.06 -0.72
C TRP A 116 -4.87 -12.39 -1.90
N LEU A 117 -3.66 -11.88 -1.66
CA LEU A 117 -2.85 -11.27 -2.72
C LEU A 117 -2.43 -12.27 -3.78
N GLU A 118 -2.12 -13.49 -3.37
CA GLU A 118 -1.69 -14.56 -4.29
C GLU A 118 -2.84 -15.23 -4.99
N GLY A 119 -4.05 -15.11 -4.45
CA GLY A 119 -5.22 -15.73 -5.03
C GLY A 119 -5.59 -15.12 -6.36
N SER A 120 -6.24 -15.90 -7.20
CA SER A 120 -6.67 -15.47 -8.52
C SER A 120 -8.01 -14.75 -8.48
N ASP A 121 -8.60 -14.64 -7.34
CA ASP A 121 -9.94 -14.04 -7.18
C ASP A 121 -9.88 -12.59 -6.79
#